data_ad24ca72a4804cd55aa05c77a27ebb97
#
_entry.id   ad24ca72a4804cd55aa05c77a27ebb97
#
_cell.length_a   1.000
_cell.length_b   1.000
_cell.length_c   1.000
_cell.angle_alpha   90.00
_cell.angle_beta   90.00
_cell.angle_gamma   90.00
#
_symmetry.space_group_name_H-M   'P 1'
#
loop_
_entity.id
_entity.type
_entity.pdbx_description
1 polymer ?
#
loop_
_entity_poly.entity_id
_entity_poly.type
_entity_poly.pdbx_seq_one_letter_code
_entity_poly.pdbx_strand_id
1 'polypeptide(L)'
;STLDATGLSPSRLCLEITETAALSDIDRAATVLGDARAAGIRISVDDFGTGYGSLRLLQQLPVDQLKLDRSFVSQLPGDRTASAVTRAVIELARALDLELVAEGVEHEHQLHTLLALGCTHAQGYLLGRPVDAETFARTCADGV
;
A
#
# COMPACT_ATOMS: atom_id res chain seq x y z
N SER A 1 -26.23 0.99 -4.80
CA SER A 1 -24.93 0.26 -4.70
C SER A 1 -24.83 -0.44 -3.36
N THR A 2 -23.84 -1.34 -3.18
CA THR A 2 -23.59 -1.99 -1.88
C THR A 2 -23.19 -0.96 -0.81
N LEU A 3 -22.48 0.09 -1.18
CA LEU A 3 -22.12 1.17 -0.28
C LEU A 3 -23.36 1.92 0.24
N ASP A 4 -24.33 2.21 -0.62
CA ASP A 4 -25.58 2.85 -0.19
C ASP A 4 -26.36 1.95 0.80
N ALA A 5 -26.39 0.64 0.54
CA ALA A 5 -27.08 -0.31 1.40
C ALA A 5 -26.42 -0.48 2.78
N THR A 6 -25.11 -0.28 2.89
CA THR A 6 -24.35 -0.44 4.14
C THR A 6 -24.14 0.88 4.90
N GLY A 7 -24.40 2.01 4.24
CA GLY A 7 -24.10 3.35 4.79
C GLY A 7 -22.60 3.62 4.94
N LEU A 8 -21.72 2.80 4.34
CA LEU A 8 -20.28 3.00 4.36
C LEU A 8 -19.90 4.17 3.44
N SER A 9 -19.19 5.17 3.99
CA SER A 9 -18.63 6.25 3.16
C SER A 9 -17.61 5.66 2.18
N PRO A 10 -17.70 6.00 0.87
CA PRO A 10 -16.70 5.57 -0.13
C PRO A 10 -15.24 5.87 0.28
N SER A 11 -15.00 6.98 0.95
CA SER A 11 -13.67 7.40 1.41
C SER A 11 -13.04 6.47 2.47
N ARG A 12 -13.83 5.56 3.05
CA ARG A 12 -13.36 4.53 3.98
C ARG A 12 -13.01 3.21 3.30
N LEU A 13 -13.24 3.12 2.00
CA LEU A 13 -12.87 1.96 1.18
C LEU A 13 -11.59 2.28 0.41
N CYS A 14 -10.66 1.34 0.41
CA CYS A 14 -9.49 1.33 -0.44
C CYS A 14 -9.55 0.09 -1.32
N LEU A 15 -9.45 0.25 -2.63
CA LEU A 15 -9.33 -0.85 -3.58
C LEU A 15 -7.84 -1.09 -3.87
N GLU A 16 -7.41 -2.34 -3.72
CA GLU A 16 -6.06 -2.76 -4.02
C GLU A 16 -6.02 -3.46 -5.38
N ILE A 17 -5.07 -3.08 -6.22
CA ILE A 17 -4.77 -3.74 -7.49
C ILE A 17 -3.29 -4.09 -7.54
N THR A 18 -2.95 -5.32 -7.87
CA THR A 18 -1.55 -5.70 -8.06
C THR A 18 -0.97 -5.06 -9.32
N GLU A 19 0.33 -4.77 -9.31
CA GLU A 19 1.04 -4.21 -10.47
C GLU A 19 0.80 -5.02 -11.74
N THR A 20 0.90 -6.35 -11.66
CA THR A 20 0.69 -7.26 -12.79
C THR A 20 -0.73 -7.19 -13.34
N ALA A 21 -1.74 -7.17 -12.48
CA ALA A 21 -3.14 -7.09 -12.91
C ALA A 21 -3.44 -5.75 -13.61
N ALA A 22 -2.91 -4.65 -13.07
CA ALA A 22 -3.07 -3.33 -13.66
C ALA A 22 -2.44 -3.21 -15.05
N LEU A 23 -1.25 -3.80 -15.24
CA LEU A 23 -0.53 -3.75 -16.51
C LEU A 23 -1.11 -4.66 -17.59
N SER A 24 -1.88 -5.68 -17.25
CA SER A 24 -2.49 -6.60 -18.21
C SER A 24 -3.47 -5.92 -19.16
N ASP A 25 -4.18 -4.88 -18.69
CA ASP A 25 -5.08 -4.02 -19.48
C ASP A 25 -5.16 -2.66 -18.80
N ILE A 26 -4.14 -1.84 -19.03
CA ILE A 26 -3.97 -0.57 -18.30
C ILE A 26 -5.05 0.46 -18.65
N ASP A 27 -5.56 0.45 -19.88
CA ASP A 27 -6.60 1.40 -20.32
C ASP A 27 -7.94 1.07 -19.64
N ARG A 28 -8.25 -0.22 -19.53
CA ARG A 28 -9.42 -0.67 -18.77
C ARG A 28 -9.27 -0.39 -17.28
N ALA A 29 -8.10 -0.67 -16.73
CA ALA A 29 -7.81 -0.36 -15.32
C ALA A 29 -7.97 1.14 -15.05
N ALA A 30 -7.42 2.01 -15.90
CA ALA A 30 -7.55 3.45 -15.76
C ALA A 30 -9.02 3.92 -15.75
N THR A 31 -9.85 3.36 -16.62
CA THR A 31 -11.29 3.68 -16.67
C THR A 31 -12.00 3.25 -15.40
N VAL A 32 -11.87 1.98 -14.99
CA VAL A 32 -12.57 1.42 -13.83
C VAL A 32 -12.12 2.08 -12.52
N LEU A 33 -10.81 2.28 -12.36
CA LEU A 33 -10.26 2.91 -11.16
C LEU A 33 -10.56 4.41 -11.12
N GLY A 34 -10.62 5.07 -12.29
CA GLY A 34 -11.07 6.45 -12.41
C GLY A 34 -12.50 6.64 -11.92
N ASP A 35 -13.43 5.76 -12.32
CA ASP A 35 -14.82 5.76 -11.86
C ASP A 35 -14.92 5.51 -10.35
N ALA A 36 -14.13 4.56 -9.82
CA ALA A 36 -14.09 4.28 -8.40
C ALA A 36 -13.58 5.50 -7.60
N ARG A 37 -12.52 6.15 -8.06
CA ARG A 37 -11.96 7.35 -7.43
C ARG A 37 -12.93 8.54 -7.50
N ALA A 38 -13.64 8.71 -8.62
CA ALA A 38 -14.68 9.72 -8.75
C ALA A 38 -15.84 9.50 -7.77
N ALA A 39 -16.10 8.26 -7.37
CA ALA A 39 -17.05 7.92 -6.31
C ALA A 39 -16.47 8.13 -4.88
N GLY A 40 -15.22 8.54 -4.75
CA GLY A 40 -14.54 8.81 -3.48
C GLY A 40 -13.82 7.61 -2.86
N ILE A 41 -13.66 6.51 -3.61
CA ILE A 41 -12.92 5.31 -3.18
C ILE A 41 -11.43 5.56 -3.41
N ARG A 42 -10.58 5.18 -2.45
CA ARG A 42 -9.11 5.25 -2.58
C ARG A 42 -8.58 4.08 -3.39
N ILE A 43 -7.50 4.32 -4.12
CA ILE A 43 -6.85 3.31 -4.97
C ILE A 43 -5.42 3.06 -4.45
N SER A 44 -5.12 1.80 -4.19
CA SER A 44 -3.79 1.33 -3.76
C SER A 44 -3.20 0.38 -4.78
N VAL A 45 -1.91 0.53 -5.07
CA VAL A 45 -1.16 -0.45 -5.87
C VAL A 45 -0.40 -1.37 -4.94
N ASP A 46 -0.69 -2.66 -5.06
CA ASP A 46 -0.07 -3.74 -4.29
C ASP A 46 1.14 -4.34 -5.00
N ASP A 47 2.05 -4.96 -4.23
CA ASP A 47 3.29 -5.60 -4.70
C ASP A 47 4.21 -4.64 -5.50
N PHE A 48 4.20 -3.33 -5.17
CA PHE A 48 4.94 -2.32 -5.93
C PHE A 48 6.45 -2.55 -5.86
N GLY A 49 7.08 -2.52 -7.05
CA GLY A 49 8.52 -2.68 -7.21
C GLY A 49 8.96 -4.08 -7.63
N THR A 50 8.05 -5.04 -7.72
CA THR A 50 8.36 -6.41 -8.16
C THR A 50 8.31 -6.59 -9.69
N GLY A 51 7.70 -5.64 -10.41
CA GLY A 51 7.48 -5.69 -11.86
C GLY A 51 8.28 -4.66 -12.66
N TYR A 52 8.21 -4.79 -14.00
CA TYR A 52 8.92 -3.93 -14.96
C TYR A 52 8.14 -2.68 -15.40
N GLY A 53 6.93 -2.48 -14.92
CA GLY A 53 6.03 -1.44 -15.42
C GLY A 53 5.62 -0.38 -14.39
N SER A 54 6.19 -0.41 -13.21
CA SER A 54 5.77 0.38 -12.04
C SER A 54 5.63 1.90 -12.33
N LEU A 55 6.59 2.50 -13.03
CA LEU A 55 6.52 3.94 -13.37
C LEU A 55 5.43 4.27 -14.39
N ARG A 56 5.21 3.38 -15.38
CA ARG A 56 4.14 3.57 -16.37
C ARG A 56 2.77 3.54 -15.70
N LEU A 57 2.60 2.64 -14.74
CA LEU A 57 1.38 2.51 -13.97
C LEU A 57 1.04 3.80 -13.22
N LEU A 58 2.03 4.41 -12.54
CA LEU A 58 1.86 5.66 -11.81
C LEU A 58 1.53 6.86 -12.72
N GLN A 59 1.93 6.81 -13.99
CA GLN A 59 1.60 7.85 -14.96
C GLN A 59 0.16 7.76 -15.48
N GLN A 60 -0.43 6.57 -15.49
CA GLN A 60 -1.69 6.29 -16.18
C GLN A 60 -2.86 6.02 -15.22
N LEU A 61 -2.57 5.54 -14.02
CA LEU A 61 -3.62 5.20 -13.04
C LEU A 61 -3.78 6.28 -11.97
N PRO A 62 -5.02 6.50 -11.51
CA PRO A 62 -5.33 7.46 -10.45
C PRO A 62 -5.04 6.87 -9.07
N VAL A 63 -3.76 6.68 -8.76
CA VAL A 63 -3.29 6.04 -7.51
C VAL A 63 -3.27 7.04 -6.36
N ASP A 64 -3.62 6.59 -5.16
CA ASP A 64 -3.54 7.36 -3.90
C ASP A 64 -2.49 6.77 -2.94
N GLN A 65 -2.20 5.46 -3.09
CA GLN A 65 -1.32 4.73 -2.16
C GLN A 65 -0.49 3.67 -2.89
N LEU A 66 0.73 3.46 -2.42
CA LEU A 66 1.61 2.36 -2.82
C LEU A 66 1.85 1.43 -1.63
N LYS A 67 1.91 0.12 -1.89
CA LYS A 67 2.30 -0.89 -0.92
C LYS A 67 3.63 -1.49 -1.35
N LEU A 68 4.68 -1.22 -0.58
CA LEU A 68 6.01 -1.78 -0.83
C LEU A 68 6.03 -3.25 -0.45
N ASP A 69 6.33 -4.10 -1.43
CA ASP A 69 6.31 -5.55 -1.25
C ASP A 69 7.26 -6.03 -0.15
N ARG A 70 6.81 -7.03 0.59
CA ARG A 70 7.52 -7.65 1.71
C ARG A 70 8.91 -8.19 1.33
N SER A 71 9.16 -8.55 0.06
CA SER A 71 10.45 -9.08 -0.37
C SER A 71 11.59 -8.06 -0.19
N PHE A 72 11.30 -6.77 -0.29
CA PHE A 72 12.26 -5.71 0.01
C PHE A 72 12.40 -5.48 1.51
N VAL A 73 11.29 -5.46 2.23
CA VAL A 73 11.27 -5.23 3.68
C VAL A 73 11.98 -6.35 4.45
N SER A 74 11.78 -7.60 4.05
CA SER A 74 12.38 -8.77 4.70
C SER A 74 13.92 -8.79 4.67
N GLN A 75 14.54 -8.09 3.74
CA GLN A 75 15.97 -8.02 3.55
C GLN A 75 16.63 -6.81 4.26
N LEU A 76 15.84 -5.94 4.90
CA LEU A 76 16.32 -4.76 5.61
C LEU A 76 16.92 -5.12 6.99
N PRO A 77 17.98 -4.43 7.40
CA PRO A 77 18.85 -3.50 6.66
C PRO A 77 20.00 -4.20 5.93
N GLY A 78 20.05 -5.54 5.95
CA GLY A 78 21.23 -6.33 5.58
C GLY A 78 21.59 -6.31 4.09
N ASP A 79 20.62 -6.13 3.20
CA ASP A 79 20.85 -6.10 1.75
C ASP A 79 20.92 -4.65 1.23
N ARG A 80 22.02 -4.33 0.53
CA ARG A 80 22.25 -2.98 -0.03
C ARG A 80 21.26 -2.66 -1.16
N THR A 81 20.92 -3.65 -1.97
CA THR A 81 19.98 -3.46 -3.10
C THR A 81 18.58 -3.23 -2.59
N ALA A 82 18.10 -4.07 -1.65
CA ALA A 82 16.80 -3.89 -1.01
C ALA A 82 16.70 -2.52 -0.33
N SER A 83 17.75 -2.10 0.40
CA SER A 83 17.79 -0.79 1.04
C SER A 83 17.76 0.36 0.04
N ALA A 84 18.44 0.23 -1.09
CA ALA A 84 18.46 1.25 -2.14
C ALA A 84 17.09 1.34 -2.85
N VAL A 85 16.48 0.20 -3.17
CA VAL A 85 15.13 0.14 -3.78
C VAL A 85 14.09 0.72 -2.82
N THR A 86 14.09 0.29 -1.56
CA THR A 86 13.18 0.82 -0.53
C THR A 86 13.28 2.34 -0.43
N ARG A 87 14.48 2.89 -0.36
CA ARG A 87 14.71 4.35 -0.35
C ARG A 87 14.14 5.01 -1.60
N ALA A 88 14.43 4.46 -2.78
CA ALA A 88 13.97 5.02 -4.05
C ALA A 88 12.43 5.05 -4.14
N VAL A 89 11.76 3.99 -3.67
CA VAL A 89 10.29 3.92 -3.65
C VAL A 89 9.71 4.94 -2.65
N ILE A 90 10.31 5.10 -1.46
CA ILE A 90 9.90 6.11 -0.47
C ILE A 90 10.00 7.53 -1.07
N GLU A 91 11.13 7.85 -1.70
CA GLU A 91 11.33 9.17 -2.33
C GLU A 91 10.37 9.39 -3.51
N LEU A 92 10.11 8.35 -4.30
CA LEU A 92 9.14 8.40 -5.41
C LEU A 92 7.73 8.68 -4.89
N ALA A 93 7.26 7.93 -3.89
CA ALA A 93 5.95 8.14 -3.29
C ALA A 93 5.80 9.58 -2.76
N ARG A 94 6.82 10.06 -2.05
CA ARG A 94 6.85 11.44 -1.54
C ARG A 94 6.81 12.47 -2.67
N ALA A 95 7.58 12.27 -3.74
CA ALA A 95 7.63 13.20 -4.87
C ALA A 95 6.30 13.29 -5.65
N LEU A 96 5.50 12.22 -5.61
CA LEU A 96 4.19 12.14 -6.24
C LEU A 96 3.02 12.39 -5.29
N ASP A 97 3.29 12.75 -4.03
CA ASP A 97 2.27 12.96 -2.97
C ASP A 97 1.38 11.71 -2.75
N LEU A 98 1.99 10.52 -2.82
CA LEU A 98 1.34 9.25 -2.58
C LEU A 98 1.64 8.76 -1.16
N GLU A 99 0.66 8.13 -0.53
CA GLU A 99 0.87 7.38 0.71
C GLU A 99 1.67 6.11 0.40
N LEU A 100 2.64 5.77 1.26
CA LEU A 100 3.40 4.52 1.14
C LEU A 100 3.21 3.67 2.38
N VAL A 101 2.82 2.41 2.20
CA VAL A 101 2.74 1.40 3.25
C VAL A 101 3.80 0.34 3.00
N ALA A 102 4.70 0.13 3.96
CA ALA A 102 5.65 -0.97 3.91
C ALA A 102 5.04 -2.25 4.48
N GLU A 103 5.10 -3.34 3.70
CA GLU A 103 4.47 -4.60 4.06
C GLU A 103 5.42 -5.63 4.65
N GLY A 104 4.87 -6.54 5.47
CA GLY A 104 5.61 -7.68 6.00
C GLY A 104 6.67 -7.29 7.01
N VAL A 105 6.44 -6.26 7.82
CA VAL A 105 7.32 -5.89 8.93
C VAL A 105 7.17 -6.93 10.05
N GLU A 106 8.22 -7.73 10.27
CA GLU A 106 8.24 -8.81 11.25
C GLU A 106 9.22 -8.56 12.40
N HIS A 107 10.19 -7.63 12.21
CA HIS A 107 11.26 -7.36 13.18
C HIS A 107 11.45 -5.88 13.42
N GLU A 108 11.83 -5.51 14.65
CA GLU A 108 12.08 -4.12 15.06
C GLU A 108 13.13 -3.42 14.21
N HIS A 109 14.21 -4.11 13.81
CA HIS A 109 15.24 -3.52 12.97
C HIS A 109 14.74 -3.11 11.58
N GLN A 110 13.76 -3.82 11.02
CA GLN A 110 13.10 -3.44 9.77
C GLN A 110 12.30 -2.15 9.97
N LEU A 111 11.49 -2.10 11.02
CA LEU A 111 10.71 -0.92 11.38
C LEU A 111 11.60 0.31 11.60
N HIS A 112 12.67 0.17 12.37
CA HIS A 112 13.63 1.27 12.60
C HIS A 112 14.27 1.75 11.30
N THR A 113 14.61 0.82 10.38
CA THR A 113 15.18 1.17 9.08
C THR A 113 14.17 1.93 8.23
N LEU A 114 12.93 1.48 8.16
CA LEU A 114 11.85 2.14 7.42
C LEU A 114 11.59 3.56 7.95
N LEU A 115 11.50 3.72 9.27
CA LEU A 115 11.33 5.02 9.91
C LEU A 115 12.51 5.96 9.61
N ALA A 116 13.75 5.47 9.67
CA ALA A 116 14.93 6.25 9.34
C ALA A 116 14.97 6.68 7.86
N LEU A 117 14.35 5.90 6.97
CA LEU A 117 14.17 6.25 5.56
C LEU A 117 12.98 7.19 5.32
N GLY A 118 12.15 7.45 6.33
CA GLY A 118 11.00 8.35 6.27
C GLY A 118 9.71 7.69 5.82
N CYS A 119 9.60 6.35 5.91
CA CYS A 119 8.34 5.64 5.75
C CYS A 119 7.46 5.88 6.99
N THR A 120 6.21 6.28 6.79
CA THR A 120 5.29 6.65 7.87
C THR A 120 4.22 5.60 8.16
N HIS A 121 3.98 4.69 7.22
CA HIS A 121 3.00 3.63 7.37
C HIS A 121 3.63 2.26 7.14
N ALA A 122 3.30 1.32 8.00
CA ALA A 122 3.79 -0.04 7.92
C ALA A 122 2.73 -1.02 8.37
N GLN A 123 2.76 -2.24 7.82
CA GLN A 123 1.97 -3.37 8.30
C GLN A 123 2.81 -4.64 8.36
N GLY A 124 2.47 -5.54 9.27
CA GLY A 124 3.16 -6.81 9.43
C GLY A 124 2.96 -7.41 10.81
N TYR A 125 3.48 -8.61 11.01
CA TYR A 125 3.26 -9.38 12.23
C TYR A 125 3.91 -8.77 13.47
N LEU A 126 4.89 -7.90 13.31
CA LEU A 126 5.45 -7.13 14.41
C LEU A 126 4.39 -6.18 15.03
N LEU A 127 3.54 -5.58 14.18
CA LEU A 127 2.54 -4.60 14.57
C LEU A 127 1.21 -5.25 14.97
N GLY A 128 0.88 -6.39 14.37
CA GLY A 128 -0.31 -7.16 14.68
C GLY A 128 -0.54 -8.28 13.69
N ARG A 129 -1.07 -9.41 14.17
CA ARG A 129 -1.49 -10.50 13.30
C ARG A 129 -2.94 -10.29 12.88
N PRO A 130 -3.36 -10.83 11.73
CA PRO A 130 -4.77 -10.84 11.35
C PRO A 130 -5.62 -11.49 12.44
N VAL A 131 -6.72 -10.85 12.79
CA VAL A 131 -7.69 -11.33 13.77
C VAL A 131 -9.09 -11.21 13.18
N ASP A 132 -10.06 -11.90 13.80
CA ASP A 132 -11.46 -11.73 13.41
C ASP A 132 -12.02 -10.34 13.76
N ALA A 133 -13.17 -10.01 13.18
CA ALA A 133 -13.77 -8.67 13.31
C ALA A 133 -14.13 -8.32 14.77
N GLU A 134 -14.53 -9.29 15.57
CA GLU A 134 -14.90 -9.08 16.98
C GLU A 134 -13.67 -8.75 17.83
N THR A 135 -12.58 -9.51 17.64
CA THR A 135 -11.30 -9.26 18.31
C THR A 135 -10.73 -7.91 17.89
N PHE A 136 -10.79 -7.58 16.59
CA PHE A 136 -10.34 -6.27 16.08
C PHE A 136 -11.11 -5.12 16.71
N ALA A 137 -12.45 -5.22 16.78
CA ALA A 137 -13.29 -4.19 17.39
C ALA A 137 -12.94 -3.95 18.87
N ARG A 138 -12.66 -5.02 19.62
CA ARG A 138 -12.21 -4.93 21.03
C ARG A 138 -10.86 -4.22 21.14
N THR A 139 -9.88 -4.64 20.34
CA THR A 139 -8.54 -4.04 20.33
C THR A 139 -8.60 -2.52 20.04
N CYS A 140 -9.42 -2.11 19.06
CA CYS A 140 -9.62 -0.69 18.75
C CYS A 140 -10.31 0.09 19.89
N ALA A 141 -11.22 -0.55 20.63
CA ALA A 141 -11.93 0.10 21.75
C ALA A 141 -11.02 0.30 22.97
N ASP A 142 -10.05 -0.59 23.17
CA ASP A 142 -9.11 -0.57 24.32
C ASP A 142 -7.94 0.41 24.09
N GLY A 143 -7.85 1.05 22.94
CA GLY A 143 -6.94 2.15 22.64
C GLY A 143 -5.47 1.72 22.48
N VAL A 144 -5.20 0.91 21.46
CA VAL A 144 -3.82 0.67 21.00
C VAL A 144 -3.38 1.80 20.08
#